data_0da7dd6145e78e39d895f45b1f779a76
#
_entry.id   0da7dd6145e78e39d895f45b1f779a76
#
_cell.length_a   1.000
_cell.length_b   1.000
_cell.length_c   1.000
_cell.angle_alpha   90.00
_cell.angle_beta   90.00
_cell.angle_gamma   90.00
#
_symmetry.space_group_name_H-M   'P 1'
#
loop_
_entity.id
_entity.type
_entity.pdbx_description
1 polymer ?
#
loop_
_entity_poly.entity_id
_entity_poly.type
_entity_poly.pdbx_seq_one_letter_code
_entity_poly.pdbx_strand_id
1 'polypeptide(L)'
;MFQGMIDQVAGEIEHGDGHWRDAVSSMAHSAHDVLRRHPWVPPIWNDHFPGPNRFGHLEWILRTFSDGGFPDELVYHAYHAVEFHIMGFAIQEQQYAQSGMGDDMSEAEIYEMLGKTLPEAEYPHLWTHVRQHMDGDERDEFAFVLDLLLDGLENLRDAG
;
A
#
# COMPACT_ATOMS: atom_id res chain seq x y z
N MET A 1 25.51 -5.08 -5.00
CA MET A 1 25.25 -4.98 -3.53
C MET A 1 23.78 -4.69 -3.24
N PHE A 2 23.20 -3.59 -3.70
CA PHE A 2 21.78 -3.25 -3.44
C PHE A 2 20.75 -4.27 -3.96
N GLN A 3 20.95 -4.82 -5.15
CA GLN A 3 20.06 -5.86 -5.72
C GLN A 3 19.86 -7.05 -4.77
N GLY A 4 20.96 -7.56 -4.19
CA GLY A 4 20.87 -8.68 -3.24
C GLY A 4 20.16 -8.31 -1.93
N MET A 5 20.28 -7.06 -1.48
CA MET A 5 19.61 -6.57 -0.28
C MET A 5 18.09 -6.41 -0.52
N ILE A 6 17.68 -5.85 -1.67
CA ILE A 6 16.26 -5.76 -2.04
C ILE A 6 15.64 -7.16 -2.14
N ASP A 7 16.33 -8.10 -2.77
CA ASP A 7 15.85 -9.47 -2.91
C ASP A 7 15.75 -10.18 -1.55
N GLN A 8 16.68 -9.91 -0.63
CA GLN A 8 16.61 -10.43 0.73
C GLN A 8 15.38 -9.89 1.47
N VAL A 9 15.10 -8.59 1.35
CA VAL A 9 13.88 -7.98 1.95
C VAL A 9 12.62 -8.59 1.35
N ALA A 10 12.59 -8.83 0.02
CA ALA A 10 11.48 -9.53 -0.60
C ALA A 10 11.27 -10.95 -0.03
N GLY A 11 12.33 -11.61 0.39
CA GLY A 11 12.26 -12.92 1.05
C GLY A 11 11.66 -12.91 2.47
N GLU A 12 11.48 -11.73 3.07
CA GLU A 12 10.81 -11.58 4.37
C GLU A 12 9.28 -11.51 4.24
N ILE A 13 8.75 -11.32 3.03
CA ILE A 13 7.30 -11.25 2.79
C ILE A 13 6.70 -12.65 2.95
N GLU A 14 5.81 -12.79 3.92
CA GLU A 14 5.09 -14.04 4.14
C GLU A 14 3.93 -14.15 3.16
N HIS A 15 3.77 -15.34 2.58
CA HIS A 15 2.67 -15.67 1.69
C HIS A 15 1.53 -16.32 2.50
N GLY A 16 0.28 -15.90 2.21
CA GLY A 16 -0.89 -16.50 2.85
C GLY A 16 -1.26 -17.86 2.23
N ASP A 17 -2.13 -18.56 2.91
CA ASP A 17 -2.67 -19.86 2.51
C ASP A 17 -4.20 -19.81 2.33
N GLY A 18 -4.76 -20.82 1.68
CA GLY A 18 -6.19 -21.04 1.60
C GLY A 18 -6.86 -20.32 0.43
N HIS A 19 -8.04 -19.71 0.69
CA HIS A 19 -8.78 -19.00 -0.35
C HIS A 19 -7.98 -17.80 -0.89
N TRP A 20 -8.01 -17.57 -2.20
CA TRP A 20 -7.22 -16.54 -2.88
C TRP A 20 -7.26 -15.17 -2.18
N ARG A 21 -8.47 -14.75 -1.77
CA ARG A 21 -8.70 -13.45 -1.13
C ARG A 21 -7.94 -13.34 0.21
N ASP A 22 -8.08 -14.35 1.05
CA ASP A 22 -7.42 -14.39 2.36
C ASP A 22 -5.91 -14.48 2.20
N ALA A 23 -5.45 -15.30 1.25
CA ALA A 23 -4.03 -15.44 0.93
C ALA A 23 -3.41 -14.12 0.44
N VAL A 24 -4.06 -13.42 -0.49
CA VAL A 24 -3.59 -12.12 -1.01
C VAL A 24 -3.65 -11.05 0.07
N SER A 25 -4.73 -11.00 0.86
CA SER A 25 -4.84 -10.05 1.98
C SER A 25 -3.72 -10.24 3.01
N SER A 26 -3.48 -11.47 3.43
CA SER A 26 -2.39 -11.81 4.36
C SER A 26 -1.01 -11.42 3.82
N MET A 27 -0.74 -11.73 2.56
CA MET A 27 0.51 -11.35 1.89
C MET A 27 0.67 -9.84 1.81
N ALA A 28 -0.40 -9.10 1.46
CA ALA A 28 -0.34 -7.64 1.33
C ALA A 28 -0.02 -6.95 2.66
N HIS A 29 -0.63 -7.41 3.76
CA HIS A 29 -0.29 -6.94 5.12
C HIS A 29 1.15 -7.28 5.50
N SER A 30 1.63 -8.50 5.22
CA SER A 30 3.02 -8.88 5.44
C SER A 30 3.99 -8.00 4.64
N ALA A 31 3.70 -7.76 3.36
CA ALA A 31 4.51 -6.89 2.50
C ALA A 31 4.56 -5.45 3.04
N HIS A 32 3.41 -4.90 3.45
CA HIS A 32 3.34 -3.57 4.06
C HIS A 32 4.20 -3.47 5.33
N ASP A 33 4.10 -4.46 6.23
CA ASP A 33 4.91 -4.52 7.45
C ASP A 33 6.41 -4.64 7.17
N VAL A 34 6.79 -5.45 6.18
CA VAL A 34 8.18 -5.60 5.74
C VAL A 34 8.71 -4.26 5.21
N LEU A 35 7.96 -3.58 4.33
CA LEU A 35 8.37 -2.30 3.75
C LEU A 35 8.46 -1.17 4.79
N ARG A 36 7.61 -1.19 5.83
CA ARG A 36 7.72 -0.26 6.97
C ARG A 36 9.02 -0.47 7.76
N ARG A 37 9.47 -1.71 7.92
CA ARG A 37 10.78 -2.01 8.55
C ARG A 37 11.97 -1.63 7.67
N HIS A 38 11.77 -1.57 6.35
CA HIS A 38 12.80 -1.27 5.37
C HIS A 38 12.43 -0.05 4.50
N PRO A 39 12.27 1.15 5.07
CA PRO A 39 11.73 2.32 4.37
C PRO A 39 12.58 2.81 3.20
N TRP A 40 13.81 2.35 3.07
CA TRP A 40 14.69 2.63 1.94
C TRP A 40 14.38 1.80 0.69
N VAL A 41 13.60 0.72 0.82
CA VAL A 41 13.31 -0.23 -0.27
C VAL A 41 12.26 0.28 -1.26
N PRO A 42 11.08 0.81 -0.84
CA PRO A 42 10.01 1.17 -1.78
C PRO A 42 10.46 2.11 -2.91
N PRO A 43 11.26 3.18 -2.67
CA PRO A 43 11.68 4.09 -3.73
C PRO A 43 12.56 3.44 -4.81
N ILE A 44 13.24 2.34 -4.48
CA ILE A 44 14.21 1.66 -5.37
C ILE A 44 13.79 0.24 -5.75
N TRP A 45 12.56 -0.17 -5.40
CA TRP A 45 12.06 -1.52 -5.63
C TRP A 45 12.23 -1.99 -7.08
N ASN A 46 11.95 -1.10 -8.03
CA ASN A 46 12.01 -1.39 -9.46
C ASN A 46 13.32 -0.95 -10.16
N ASP A 47 14.26 -0.36 -9.44
CA ASP A 47 15.50 0.15 -10.03
C ASP A 47 16.48 -0.96 -10.46
N HIS A 48 16.27 -2.17 -9.96
CA HIS A 48 17.17 -3.29 -10.18
C HIS A 48 16.42 -4.52 -10.70
N PHE A 49 17.11 -5.32 -11.49
CA PHE A 49 16.56 -6.59 -11.96
C PHE A 49 16.22 -7.50 -10.77
N PRO A 50 15.03 -8.16 -10.78
CA PRO A 50 14.60 -9.00 -9.67
C PRO A 50 15.55 -10.18 -9.41
N GLY A 51 15.71 -10.52 -8.13
CA GLY A 51 16.37 -11.75 -7.71
C GLY A 51 15.38 -12.90 -7.49
N PRO A 52 15.88 -14.07 -7.04
CA PRO A 52 15.04 -15.27 -6.88
C PRO A 52 13.84 -15.10 -5.96
N ASN A 53 13.97 -14.34 -4.86
CA ASN A 53 12.89 -14.12 -3.93
C ASN A 53 11.78 -13.25 -4.54
N ARG A 54 12.15 -12.18 -5.26
CA ARG A 54 11.18 -11.34 -5.97
C ARG A 54 10.49 -12.10 -7.09
N PHE A 55 11.19 -12.94 -7.83
CA PHE A 55 10.58 -13.83 -8.84
C PHE A 55 9.62 -14.84 -8.19
N GLY A 56 10.03 -15.44 -7.08
CA GLY A 56 9.17 -16.35 -6.31
C GLY A 56 7.91 -15.69 -5.79
N HIS A 57 8.02 -14.46 -5.29
CA HIS A 57 6.89 -13.65 -4.85
C HIS A 57 5.93 -13.33 -6.01
N LEU A 58 6.46 -12.87 -7.15
CA LEU A 58 5.67 -12.59 -8.34
C LEU A 58 4.93 -13.83 -8.84
N GLU A 59 5.63 -14.95 -8.97
CA GLU A 59 5.04 -16.23 -9.38
C GLU A 59 3.93 -16.68 -8.42
N TRP A 60 4.15 -16.51 -7.11
CA TRP A 60 3.18 -16.87 -6.10
C TRP A 60 1.87 -16.07 -6.25
N ILE A 61 1.95 -14.75 -6.40
CA ILE A 61 0.74 -13.90 -6.48
C ILE A 61 -0.03 -14.15 -7.79
N LEU A 62 0.67 -14.29 -8.91
CA LEU A 62 0.05 -14.59 -10.21
C LEU A 62 -0.68 -15.95 -10.16
N ARG A 63 -0.04 -16.98 -9.62
CA ARG A 63 -0.64 -18.30 -9.42
C ARG A 63 -1.83 -18.26 -8.47
N THR A 64 -1.75 -17.50 -7.37
CA THR A 64 -2.86 -17.38 -6.40
C THR A 64 -4.11 -16.82 -7.05
N PHE A 65 -4.00 -15.81 -7.90
CA PHE A 65 -5.13 -15.29 -8.67
C PHE A 65 -5.62 -16.29 -9.72
N SER A 66 -4.71 -16.92 -10.46
CA SER A 66 -5.08 -17.92 -11.49
C SER A 66 -5.84 -19.11 -10.87
N ASP A 67 -5.32 -19.67 -9.77
CA ASP A 67 -5.97 -20.75 -9.02
C ASP A 67 -7.29 -20.30 -8.37
N GLY A 68 -7.43 -19.02 -8.08
CA GLY A 68 -8.67 -18.38 -7.62
C GLY A 68 -9.74 -18.19 -8.69
N GLY A 69 -9.47 -18.65 -9.93
CA GLY A 69 -10.43 -18.61 -11.04
C GLY A 69 -10.44 -17.31 -11.84
N PHE A 70 -9.41 -16.49 -11.72
CA PHE A 70 -9.28 -15.28 -12.53
C PHE A 70 -8.78 -15.62 -13.94
N PRO A 71 -9.42 -15.08 -15.01
CA PRO A 71 -8.87 -15.21 -16.35
C PRO A 71 -7.55 -14.45 -16.49
N ASP A 72 -6.67 -14.88 -17.39
CA ASP A 72 -5.29 -14.37 -17.53
C ASP A 72 -5.20 -12.85 -17.64
N GLU A 73 -6.12 -12.23 -18.39
CA GLU A 73 -6.18 -10.76 -18.51
C GLU A 73 -6.47 -10.09 -17.16
N LEU A 74 -7.38 -10.67 -16.37
CA LEU A 74 -7.71 -10.13 -15.05
C LEU A 74 -6.60 -10.41 -14.03
N VAL A 75 -5.89 -11.54 -14.14
CA VAL A 75 -4.70 -11.83 -13.30
C VAL A 75 -3.65 -10.71 -13.46
N TYR A 76 -3.40 -10.26 -14.69
CA TYR A 76 -2.49 -9.15 -14.96
C TYR A 76 -2.91 -7.87 -14.22
N HIS A 77 -4.16 -7.49 -14.31
CA HIS A 77 -4.69 -6.30 -13.65
C HIS A 77 -4.75 -6.44 -12.12
N ALA A 78 -5.11 -7.61 -11.62
CA ALA A 78 -5.19 -7.89 -10.20
C ALA A 78 -3.82 -7.77 -9.51
N TYR A 79 -2.80 -8.36 -10.12
CA TYR A 79 -1.41 -8.19 -9.65
C TYR A 79 -1.02 -6.73 -9.53
N HIS A 80 -1.20 -5.95 -10.60
CA HIS A 80 -0.79 -4.55 -10.61
C HIS A 80 -1.59 -3.70 -9.62
N ALA A 81 -2.89 -3.96 -9.46
CA ALA A 81 -3.72 -3.22 -8.50
C ALA A 81 -3.22 -3.41 -7.06
N VAL A 82 -2.92 -4.65 -6.66
CA VAL A 82 -2.42 -4.96 -5.32
C VAL A 82 -1.00 -4.44 -5.13
N GLU A 83 -0.11 -4.66 -6.09
CA GLU A 83 1.29 -4.19 -6.02
C GLU A 83 1.37 -2.67 -5.92
N PHE A 84 0.61 -1.94 -6.73
CA PHE A 84 0.59 -0.47 -6.69
C PHE A 84 0.02 0.06 -5.39
N HIS A 85 -0.99 -0.62 -4.82
CA HIS A 85 -1.51 -0.25 -3.51
C HIS A 85 -0.43 -0.38 -2.43
N ILE A 86 0.22 -1.54 -2.33
CA ILE A 86 1.26 -1.82 -1.33
C ILE A 86 2.42 -0.81 -1.47
N MET A 87 2.96 -0.68 -2.67
CA MET A 87 4.13 0.17 -2.91
C MET A 87 3.80 1.66 -2.78
N GLY A 88 2.67 2.10 -3.34
CA GLY A 88 2.25 3.50 -3.25
C GLY A 88 1.96 3.92 -1.82
N PHE A 89 1.33 3.06 -1.04
CA PHE A 89 1.05 3.32 0.37
C PHE A 89 2.36 3.42 1.19
N ALA A 90 3.27 2.46 1.02
CA ALA A 90 4.56 2.46 1.70
C ALA A 90 5.42 3.70 1.38
N ILE A 91 5.41 4.16 0.12
CA ILE A 91 6.11 5.38 -0.29
C ILE A 91 5.49 6.62 0.37
N GLN A 92 4.17 6.72 0.38
CA GLN A 92 3.48 7.86 1.00
C GLN A 92 3.68 7.92 2.51
N GLU A 93 3.58 6.80 3.22
CA GLU A 93 3.88 6.73 4.65
C GLU A 93 5.30 7.23 4.95
N GLN A 94 6.28 6.77 4.16
CA GLN A 94 7.66 7.20 4.32
C GLN A 94 7.84 8.70 4.10
N GLN A 95 7.23 9.25 3.04
CA GLN A 95 7.30 10.68 2.74
C GLN A 95 6.64 11.52 3.84
N TYR A 96 5.51 11.05 4.37
CA TYR A 96 4.82 11.72 5.47
C TYR A 96 5.67 11.74 6.75
N ALA A 97 6.26 10.60 7.12
CA ALA A 97 7.17 10.50 8.26
C ALA A 97 8.42 11.41 8.12
N GLN A 98 8.92 11.61 6.90
CA GLN A 98 10.06 12.49 6.64
C GLN A 98 9.69 13.98 6.60
N SER A 99 8.43 14.33 6.42
CA SER A 99 7.99 15.72 6.30
C SER A 99 8.04 16.50 7.62
N GLY A 100 8.15 15.81 8.76
CA GLY A 100 8.12 16.40 10.11
C GLY A 100 6.79 17.03 10.50
N MET A 101 5.76 16.94 9.66
CA MET A 101 4.46 17.54 9.94
C MET A 101 3.64 16.80 11.01
N GLY A 102 4.08 15.60 11.42
CA GLY A 102 3.34 14.79 12.40
C GLY A 102 3.91 14.82 13.81
N ASP A 103 5.23 14.98 13.98
CA ASP A 103 5.88 14.72 15.26
C ASP A 103 6.29 15.99 16.03
N ASP A 104 6.54 17.12 15.33
CA ASP A 104 7.12 18.32 15.95
C ASP A 104 6.13 19.50 16.09
N MET A 105 4.94 19.44 15.52
CA MET A 105 3.96 20.52 15.57
C MET A 105 2.70 20.08 16.32
N SER A 106 2.24 20.95 17.25
CA SER A 106 0.94 20.75 17.86
C SER A 106 -0.19 20.95 16.85
N GLU A 107 -1.34 20.34 17.12
CA GLU A 107 -2.56 20.51 16.32
C GLU A 107 -2.90 21.99 16.08
N ALA A 108 -2.78 22.81 17.14
CA ALA A 108 -3.03 24.25 17.05
C ALA A 108 -2.07 24.97 16.10
N GLU A 109 -0.80 24.60 16.09
CA GLU A 109 0.22 25.17 15.19
C GLU A 109 -0.05 24.78 13.73
N ILE A 110 -0.49 23.55 13.49
CA ILE A 110 -0.89 23.09 12.15
C ILE A 110 -2.10 23.89 11.67
N TYR A 111 -3.15 24.05 12.51
CA TYR A 111 -4.32 24.84 12.15
C TYR A 111 -3.97 26.31 11.88
N GLU A 112 -3.10 26.90 12.66
CA GLU A 112 -2.66 28.29 12.46
C GLU A 112 -1.90 28.45 11.14
N MET A 113 -0.98 27.53 10.85
CA MET A 113 -0.18 27.53 9.62
C MET A 113 -1.09 27.36 8.37
N LEU A 114 -1.99 26.38 8.42
CA LEU A 114 -2.92 26.12 7.31
C LEU A 114 -3.90 27.28 7.12
N GLY A 115 -4.42 27.85 8.18
CA GLY A 115 -5.37 28.96 8.12
C GLY A 115 -4.80 30.23 7.48
N LYS A 116 -3.47 30.43 7.56
CA LYS A 116 -2.77 31.55 6.88
C LYS A 116 -2.65 31.33 5.37
N THR A 117 -2.58 30.09 4.92
CA THR A 117 -2.32 29.71 3.52
C THR A 117 -3.59 29.27 2.79
N LEU A 118 -4.52 28.68 3.51
CA LEU A 118 -5.73 28.04 2.98
C LEU A 118 -6.97 28.59 3.68
N PRO A 119 -7.59 29.69 3.20
CA PRO A 119 -8.84 30.22 3.78
C PRO A 119 -9.95 29.16 3.75
N GLU A 120 -10.56 28.86 4.91
CA GLU A 120 -11.58 27.82 5.02
C GLU A 120 -12.78 28.06 4.09
N ALA A 121 -13.15 29.32 3.88
CA ALA A 121 -14.25 29.69 2.99
C ALA A 121 -14.00 29.28 1.52
N GLU A 122 -12.73 29.22 1.10
CA GLU A 122 -12.34 28.84 -0.27
C GLU A 122 -12.09 27.33 -0.39
N TYR A 123 -11.69 26.66 0.71
CA TYR A 123 -11.29 25.25 0.73
C TYR A 123 -12.06 24.42 1.78
N PRO A 124 -13.42 24.45 1.80
CA PRO A 124 -14.21 23.82 2.88
C PRO A 124 -14.04 22.29 2.94
N HIS A 125 -13.89 21.62 1.80
CA HIS A 125 -13.71 20.17 1.74
C HIS A 125 -12.31 19.76 2.22
N LEU A 126 -11.29 20.53 1.87
CA LEU A 126 -9.94 20.29 2.35
C LEU A 126 -9.86 20.44 3.88
N TRP A 127 -10.52 21.45 4.43
CA TRP A 127 -10.59 21.64 5.88
C TRP A 127 -11.33 20.50 6.60
N THR A 128 -12.39 19.97 6.00
CA THR A 128 -13.06 18.77 6.50
C THR A 128 -12.09 17.58 6.53
N HIS A 129 -11.34 17.38 5.46
CA HIS A 129 -10.33 16.31 5.37
C HIS A 129 -9.20 16.48 6.41
N VAL A 130 -8.70 17.71 6.58
CA VAL A 130 -7.67 18.01 7.59
C VAL A 130 -8.16 17.66 8.99
N ARG A 131 -9.39 18.07 9.36
CA ARG A 131 -9.97 17.72 10.66
C ARG A 131 -10.08 16.20 10.85
N GLN A 132 -10.60 15.48 9.85
CA GLN A 132 -10.68 14.02 9.90
C GLN A 132 -9.33 13.34 10.08
N HIS A 133 -8.28 13.91 9.49
CA HIS A 133 -6.93 13.38 9.61
C HIS A 133 -6.34 13.65 11.01
N MET A 134 -6.68 14.78 11.61
CA MET A 134 -6.18 15.19 12.93
C MET A 134 -6.99 14.59 14.10
N ASP A 135 -8.29 14.32 13.91
CA ASP A 135 -9.16 13.73 14.93
C ASP A 135 -8.75 12.30 15.36
N GLY A 136 -7.66 11.78 14.80
CA GLY A 136 -7.01 10.54 15.23
C GLY A 136 -7.89 9.31 15.12
N ASP A 137 -8.88 9.31 14.22
CA ASP A 137 -9.64 8.12 13.92
C ASP A 137 -8.65 7.06 13.40
N GLU A 138 -8.45 5.98 14.15
CA GLU A 138 -7.56 4.86 13.83
C GLU A 138 -8.12 4.07 12.62
N ARG A 139 -8.29 4.77 11.49
CA ARG A 139 -8.68 4.12 10.25
C ARG A 139 -7.45 3.43 9.70
N ASP A 140 -7.54 2.12 9.56
CA ASP A 140 -6.58 1.37 8.78
C ASP A 140 -6.87 1.60 7.29
N GLU A 141 -6.36 2.71 6.76
CA GLU A 141 -6.55 3.09 5.35
C GLU A 141 -5.94 2.05 4.40
N PHE A 142 -4.86 1.38 4.84
CA PHE A 142 -4.26 0.31 4.06
C PHE A 142 -5.24 -0.85 3.87
N ALA A 143 -5.81 -1.33 4.97
CA ALA A 143 -6.79 -2.42 4.96
C ALA A 143 -8.07 -2.02 4.22
N PHE A 144 -8.58 -0.81 4.46
CA PHE A 144 -9.79 -0.31 3.80
C PHE A 144 -9.66 -0.30 2.27
N VAL A 145 -8.57 0.26 1.74
CA VAL A 145 -8.35 0.31 0.28
C VAL A 145 -8.06 -1.08 -0.28
N LEU A 146 -7.32 -1.92 0.45
CA LEU A 146 -7.09 -3.30 0.05
C LEU A 146 -8.41 -4.06 -0.09
N ASP A 147 -9.31 -3.96 0.86
CA ASP A 147 -10.63 -4.59 0.80
C ASP A 147 -11.47 -4.10 -0.38
N LEU A 148 -11.46 -2.80 -0.66
CA LEU A 148 -12.12 -2.26 -1.87
C LEU A 148 -11.56 -2.85 -3.17
N LEU A 149 -10.24 -3.02 -3.26
CA LEU A 149 -9.61 -3.64 -4.42
C LEU A 149 -10.00 -5.10 -4.55
N LEU A 150 -9.94 -5.86 -3.46
CA LEU A 150 -10.29 -7.29 -3.48
C LEU A 150 -11.77 -7.52 -3.78
N ASP A 151 -12.68 -6.70 -3.25
CA ASP A 151 -14.12 -6.72 -3.57
C ASP A 151 -14.36 -6.43 -5.06
N GLY A 152 -13.68 -5.41 -5.60
CA GLY A 152 -13.76 -5.06 -7.01
C GLY A 152 -13.27 -6.17 -7.91
N LEU A 153 -12.15 -6.79 -7.57
CA LEU A 153 -11.56 -7.90 -8.31
C LEU A 153 -12.45 -9.15 -8.28
N GLU A 154 -13.04 -9.48 -7.14
CA GLU A 154 -14.00 -10.58 -6.99
C GLU A 154 -15.23 -10.37 -7.87
N ASN A 155 -15.81 -9.17 -7.85
CA ASN A 155 -16.94 -8.83 -8.70
C ASN A 155 -16.61 -8.93 -10.20
N LEU A 156 -15.42 -8.51 -10.61
CA LEU A 156 -15.00 -8.62 -12.01
C LEU A 156 -14.79 -10.09 -12.43
N ARG A 157 -14.20 -10.91 -11.57
CA ARG A 157 -14.05 -12.36 -11.82
C ARG A 157 -15.41 -13.03 -11.99
N ASP A 158 -16.37 -12.71 -11.12
CA ASP A 158 -17.69 -13.37 -11.11
C ASP A 158 -18.62 -12.89 -12.23
N ALA A 159 -18.31 -11.74 -12.84
CA ALA A 159 -19.08 -11.19 -13.97
C ALA A 159 -18.62 -11.71 -15.34
N GLY A 160 -17.47 -12.34 -15.45
CA GLY A 160 -16.89 -12.89 -16.69
C GLY A 160 -17.10 -14.37 -16.80
#